data_348810cb9d3d5fe9344e44f68b613030
#
_entry.id   348810cb9d3d5fe9344e44f68b613030
#
_cell.length_a   1.000
_cell.length_b   1.000
_cell.length_c   1.000
_cell.angle_alpha   90.00
_cell.angle_beta   90.00
_cell.angle_gamma   90.00
#
_symmetry.space_group_name_H-M   'P 1'
#
loop_
_entity.id
_entity.type
_entity.pdbx_description
1 polymer ?
#
loop_
_entity_poly.entity_id
_entity_poly.type
_entity_poly.pdbx_seq_one_letter_code
_entity_poly.pdbx_strand_id
1 'polypeptide(L)'
;MRAVVQASQSPYKMWRLQADGMMTPLLAAEADAYNRPRQELPQTYWQTGHIDAVRTNVIRERASMSGSRIRALVVDSVYACDIDTEADWLRTEWLLEHIDRPVVSPEPRQPFPEDPRLVVFDFDGVMTDNRVWIGEHGDEWVACNRSDGLGLERLRQLGVDLFVLSTEANPVVAARCRKLGLPCEQGVRNKADRLRSLLRERGIAPSDVLYVGNDINDVDCIRLVGCGVAVADAHRDALGAADVVLTRAGGHGAVRELCDRLAAHVSRRS
;
A
#
# COMPACT_ATOMS: atom_id res chain seq x y z
N MET A 1 -0.18 -19.17 20.25
CA MET A 1 -0.55 -19.96 19.05
C MET A 1 0.56 -19.78 18.05
N ARG A 2 0.91 -20.82 17.33
CA ARG A 2 2.04 -20.79 16.38
C ARG A 2 1.67 -21.58 15.12
N ALA A 3 1.94 -21.01 13.94
CA ALA A 3 1.73 -21.70 12.69
C ALA A 3 2.78 -22.82 12.51
N VAL A 4 2.29 -23.98 12.14
CA VAL A 4 3.10 -25.17 11.90
C VAL A 4 2.59 -25.90 10.66
N VAL A 5 3.46 -26.59 9.98
CA VAL A 5 3.14 -27.47 8.85
C VAL A 5 3.64 -28.87 9.12
N GLN A 6 2.99 -29.87 8.57
CA GLN A 6 3.47 -31.24 8.67
C GLN A 6 4.86 -31.35 8.03
N ALA A 7 5.81 -31.90 8.78
CA ALA A 7 7.19 -32.02 8.32
C ALA A 7 7.28 -32.96 7.10
N SER A 8 7.88 -32.46 6.03
CA SER A 8 8.20 -33.28 4.85
C SER A 8 9.33 -34.27 5.13
N GLN A 9 10.19 -33.95 6.09
CA GLN A 9 11.27 -34.79 6.54
C GLN A 9 11.08 -35.15 8.02
N SER A 10 11.15 -36.44 8.35
CA SER A 10 10.97 -36.90 9.72
C SER A 10 12.24 -36.65 10.54
N PRO A 11 12.17 -36.00 11.72
CA PRO A 11 13.33 -35.82 12.59
C PRO A 11 13.89 -37.14 13.13
N TYR A 12 13.11 -38.22 13.10
CA TYR A 12 13.56 -39.57 13.42
C TYR A 12 14.52 -40.17 12.37
N LYS A 13 14.64 -39.53 11.21
CA LYS A 13 15.57 -39.91 10.14
C LYS A 13 16.66 -38.86 9.93
N MET A 14 16.83 -37.96 10.88
CA MET A 14 17.87 -36.93 10.84
C MET A 14 19.08 -37.36 11.68
N TRP A 15 20.25 -36.93 11.27
CA TRP A 15 21.51 -37.29 11.83
C TRP A 15 22.33 -36.07 12.25
N ARG A 16 23.14 -36.25 13.29
CA ARG A 16 24.21 -35.30 13.62
C ARG A 16 25.50 -35.82 13.02
N LEU A 17 26.17 -34.99 12.23
CA LEU A 17 27.50 -35.31 11.72
C LEU A 17 28.55 -34.83 12.74
N GLN A 18 29.45 -35.73 13.13
CA GLN A 18 30.57 -35.45 14.00
C GLN A 18 31.79 -34.97 13.20
N ALA A 19 32.76 -34.34 13.86
CA ALA A 19 33.97 -33.83 13.21
C ALA A 19 34.83 -34.91 12.54
N ASP A 20 34.73 -36.15 13.00
CA ASP A 20 35.42 -37.34 12.46
C ASP A 20 34.66 -38.00 11.29
N GLY A 21 33.51 -37.41 10.85
CA GLY A 21 32.67 -37.93 9.78
C GLY A 21 31.67 -38.99 10.21
N MET A 22 31.65 -39.38 11.48
CA MET A 22 30.66 -40.34 12.00
C MET A 22 29.30 -39.65 12.19
N MET A 23 28.21 -40.43 12.03
CA MET A 23 26.83 -39.93 12.20
C MET A 23 26.18 -40.56 13.43
N THR A 24 25.47 -39.76 14.20
CA THR A 24 24.60 -40.21 15.29
C THR A 24 23.16 -39.72 15.04
N PRO A 25 22.13 -40.55 15.35
CA PRO A 25 20.76 -40.12 15.20
C PRO A 25 20.47 -38.85 15.99
N LEU A 26 19.71 -37.91 15.37
CA LEU A 26 19.30 -36.67 16.04
C LEU A 26 18.43 -36.95 17.26
N LEU A 27 17.51 -37.93 17.15
CA LEU A 27 16.63 -38.38 18.21
C LEU A 27 17.01 -39.85 18.56
N ALA A 28 17.62 -40.03 19.73
CA ALA A 28 18.03 -41.35 20.22
C ALA A 28 16.93 -42.08 21.01
N ALA A 29 15.77 -41.44 21.25
CA ALA A 29 14.73 -41.96 22.13
C ALA A 29 14.01 -43.22 21.61
N GLU A 30 14.03 -43.48 20.32
CA GLU A 30 13.47 -44.67 19.68
C GLU A 30 14.57 -45.41 18.93
N ALA A 31 14.90 -46.61 19.42
CA ALA A 31 15.88 -47.45 18.77
C ALA A 31 15.45 -47.79 17.32
N ASP A 32 16.42 -47.71 16.42
CA ASP A 32 16.23 -48.01 14.98
C ASP A 32 15.12 -47.25 14.24
N ALA A 33 14.62 -46.14 14.76
CA ALA A 33 13.59 -45.35 14.13
C ALA A 33 13.97 -44.90 12.69
N TYR A 34 15.25 -44.67 12.44
CA TYR A 34 15.77 -44.25 11.12
C TYR A 34 15.64 -45.33 10.04
N ASN A 35 15.50 -46.64 10.43
CA ASN A 35 15.28 -47.76 9.52
C ASN A 35 13.79 -48.07 9.29
N ARG A 36 12.90 -47.56 10.13
CA ARG A 36 11.46 -47.85 10.04
C ARG A 36 10.80 -47.10 8.88
N PRO A 37 9.74 -47.65 8.27
CA PRO A 37 8.89 -46.93 7.31
C PRO A 37 8.37 -45.63 7.91
N ARG A 38 8.29 -44.56 7.12
CA ARG A 38 7.86 -43.25 7.58
C ARG A 38 6.45 -43.25 8.17
N GLN A 39 5.57 -44.11 7.66
CA GLN A 39 4.19 -44.26 8.07
C GLN A 39 4.04 -44.81 9.49
N GLU A 40 5.07 -45.51 10.00
CA GLU A 40 5.12 -46.06 11.34
C GLU A 40 5.72 -45.09 12.36
N LEU A 41 6.29 -43.98 11.91
CA LEU A 41 6.89 -42.98 12.78
C LEU A 41 5.87 -41.96 13.23
N PRO A 42 6.02 -41.38 14.43
CA PRO A 42 5.13 -40.27 14.87
C PRO A 42 5.09 -39.13 13.88
N GLN A 43 3.89 -38.59 13.67
CA GLN A 43 3.71 -37.42 12.85
C GLN A 43 4.34 -36.20 13.51
N THR A 44 5.16 -35.48 12.79
CA THR A 44 5.87 -34.32 13.29
C THR A 44 5.51 -33.08 12.49
N TYR A 45 5.68 -31.92 13.11
CA TYR A 45 5.42 -30.61 12.52
C TYR A 45 6.63 -29.73 12.73
N TRP A 46 6.88 -28.86 11.79
CA TRP A 46 7.89 -27.81 11.93
C TRP A 46 7.24 -26.43 11.92
N GLN A 47 7.90 -25.49 12.58
CA GLN A 47 7.44 -24.12 12.67
C GLN A 47 7.75 -23.37 11.37
N THR A 48 6.76 -22.68 10.80
CA THR A 48 6.89 -22.02 9.51
C THR A 48 7.29 -20.53 9.62
N GLY A 49 7.24 -19.95 10.82
CA GLY A 49 7.51 -18.52 10.97
C GLY A 49 6.41 -17.55 10.52
N HIS A 50 5.40 -18.00 9.80
CA HIS A 50 4.37 -17.12 9.22
C HIS A 50 3.54 -16.33 10.24
N ILE A 51 3.07 -17.01 11.29
CA ILE A 51 2.14 -16.43 12.26
C ILE A 51 2.47 -16.93 13.65
N ASP A 52 2.77 -15.98 14.54
CA ASP A 52 2.81 -16.20 15.99
C ASP A 52 1.84 -15.23 16.67
N ALA A 53 0.88 -15.76 17.43
CA ALA A 53 -0.02 -14.95 18.25
C ALA A 53 0.26 -15.23 19.73
N VAL A 54 0.67 -14.20 20.45
CA VAL A 54 1.07 -14.26 21.86
C VAL A 54 0.20 -13.29 22.67
N ARG A 55 -0.25 -13.73 23.85
CA ARG A 55 -0.94 -12.84 24.78
C ARG A 55 0.03 -11.81 25.33
N THR A 56 -0.37 -10.56 25.42
CA THR A 56 0.47 -9.45 25.89
C THR A 56 1.03 -9.64 27.30
N ASN A 57 0.29 -10.32 28.19
CA ASN A 57 0.78 -10.64 29.54
C ASN A 57 1.96 -11.63 29.53
N VAL A 58 2.03 -12.56 28.55
CA VAL A 58 3.17 -13.47 28.41
C VAL A 58 4.44 -12.69 28.07
N ILE A 59 4.33 -11.70 27.20
CA ILE A 59 5.44 -10.82 26.82
C ILE A 59 5.88 -9.98 28.04
N ARG A 60 4.93 -9.33 28.71
CA ARG A 60 5.21 -8.39 29.81
C ARG A 60 5.71 -9.05 31.08
N GLU A 61 5.12 -10.19 31.44
CA GLU A 61 5.40 -10.86 32.73
C GLU A 61 6.50 -11.90 32.63
N ARG A 62 6.69 -12.51 31.46
CA ARG A 62 7.62 -13.64 31.27
C ARG A 62 8.76 -13.36 30.31
N ALA A 63 8.83 -12.17 29.72
CA ALA A 63 9.80 -11.80 28.68
C ALA A 63 9.92 -12.86 27.58
N SER A 64 8.80 -13.50 27.18
CA SER A 64 8.77 -14.61 26.26
C SER A 64 7.79 -14.37 25.12
N MET A 65 8.20 -14.64 23.89
CA MET A 65 7.35 -14.63 22.70
C MET A 65 6.56 -15.93 22.50
N SER A 66 6.80 -16.95 23.29
CA SER A 66 6.16 -18.26 23.11
C SER A 66 5.32 -18.72 24.32
N GLY A 67 5.73 -18.38 25.54
CA GLY A 67 5.11 -18.87 26.76
C GLY A 67 5.36 -20.38 26.98
N SER A 68 4.65 -20.95 27.98
CA SER A 68 4.79 -22.38 28.37
C SER A 68 3.75 -23.30 27.72
N ARG A 69 2.65 -22.75 27.20
CA ARG A 69 1.56 -23.49 26.54
C ARG A 69 1.33 -22.91 25.14
N ILE A 70 1.73 -23.67 24.12
CA ILE A 70 1.67 -23.25 22.73
C ILE A 70 0.60 -24.08 22.03
N ARG A 71 -0.37 -23.42 21.39
CA ARG A 71 -1.37 -24.06 20.53
C ARG A 71 -0.88 -24.03 19.08
N ALA A 72 -0.88 -25.19 18.44
CA ALA A 72 -0.57 -25.27 17.01
C ALA A 72 -1.73 -24.71 16.17
N LEU A 73 -1.39 -23.95 15.13
CA LEU A 73 -2.21 -23.67 13.96
C LEU A 73 -1.61 -24.44 12.80
N VAL A 74 -2.21 -25.58 12.46
CA VAL A 74 -1.73 -26.38 11.33
C VAL A 74 -2.17 -25.72 10.04
N VAL A 75 -1.21 -25.36 9.19
CA VAL A 75 -1.42 -24.79 7.86
C VAL A 75 -1.06 -25.80 6.78
N ASP A 76 -1.63 -25.62 5.58
CA ASP A 76 -1.29 -26.48 4.44
C ASP A 76 0.16 -26.22 4.01
N SER A 77 0.86 -27.28 3.64
CA SER A 77 2.28 -27.23 3.25
C SER A 77 2.53 -26.35 2.01
N VAL A 78 1.51 -26.11 1.20
CA VAL A 78 1.59 -25.22 0.04
C VAL A 78 1.89 -23.77 0.44
N TYR A 79 1.45 -23.37 1.64
CA TYR A 79 1.71 -22.04 2.19
C TYR A 79 3.00 -21.97 3.03
N ALA A 80 3.73 -23.05 3.17
CA ALA A 80 5.00 -23.10 3.91
C ALA A 80 6.15 -22.63 3.02
N CYS A 81 6.10 -21.38 2.59
CA CYS A 81 7.16 -20.75 1.82
C CYS A 81 7.92 -19.78 2.72
N ASP A 82 9.21 -20.06 2.92
CA ASP A 82 10.17 -19.13 3.48
C ASP A 82 11.10 -18.70 2.35
N ILE A 83 11.31 -17.39 2.17
CA ILE A 83 12.06 -16.86 1.04
C ILE A 83 13.43 -16.42 1.53
N ASP A 84 14.36 -17.36 1.61
CA ASP A 84 15.74 -17.13 2.02
C ASP A 84 16.70 -17.08 0.81
N THR A 85 16.31 -17.68 -0.30
CA THR A 85 17.13 -17.79 -1.50
C THR A 85 16.35 -17.37 -2.76
N GLU A 86 17.09 -17.13 -3.85
CA GLU A 86 16.48 -16.86 -5.16
C GLU A 86 15.64 -18.05 -5.67
N ALA A 87 16.05 -19.27 -5.36
CA ALA A 87 15.28 -20.47 -5.68
C ALA A 87 13.92 -20.50 -4.96
N ASP A 88 13.87 -20.05 -3.72
CA ASP A 88 12.61 -19.95 -2.96
C ASP A 88 11.70 -18.87 -3.57
N TRP A 89 12.28 -17.77 -4.04
CA TRP A 89 11.56 -16.72 -4.75
C TRP A 89 10.87 -17.27 -6.00
N LEU A 90 11.64 -17.88 -6.90
CA LEU A 90 11.12 -18.47 -8.14
C LEU A 90 10.05 -19.53 -7.89
N ARG A 91 10.25 -20.36 -6.85
CA ARG A 91 9.24 -21.36 -6.45
C ARG A 91 7.97 -20.67 -5.95
N THR A 92 8.08 -19.59 -5.19
CA THR A 92 6.93 -18.88 -4.64
C THR A 92 6.14 -18.17 -5.74
N GLU A 93 6.82 -17.52 -6.70
CA GLU A 93 6.17 -16.94 -7.88
C GLU A 93 5.41 -18.01 -8.68
N TRP A 94 6.07 -19.14 -8.94
CA TRP A 94 5.42 -20.25 -9.65
C TRP A 94 4.18 -20.77 -8.93
N LEU A 95 4.26 -20.90 -7.59
CA LEU A 95 3.13 -21.31 -6.76
C LEU A 95 1.97 -20.30 -6.87
N LEU A 96 2.24 -19.00 -6.81
CA LEU A 96 1.21 -17.95 -6.92
C LEU A 96 0.47 -17.99 -8.25
N GLU A 97 1.17 -18.32 -9.33
CA GLU A 97 0.58 -18.42 -10.68
C GLU A 97 -0.25 -19.70 -10.90
N HIS A 98 0.08 -20.81 -10.19
CA HIS A 98 -0.47 -22.14 -10.48
C HIS A 98 -1.34 -22.71 -9.37
N ILE A 99 -1.46 -22.04 -8.23
CA ILE A 99 -2.36 -22.47 -7.15
C ILE A 99 -3.78 -21.98 -7.43
N ASP A 100 -4.68 -22.91 -7.70
CA ASP A 100 -6.13 -22.66 -7.74
C ASP A 100 -6.71 -22.61 -6.31
N ARG A 101 -6.22 -21.67 -5.51
CA ARG A 101 -6.71 -21.39 -4.16
C ARG A 101 -6.71 -19.89 -3.92
N PRO A 102 -7.69 -19.35 -3.18
CA PRO A 102 -7.69 -17.93 -2.88
C PRO A 102 -6.45 -17.58 -2.06
N VAL A 103 -5.47 -16.98 -2.72
CA VAL A 103 -4.49 -16.18 -2.00
C VAL A 103 -5.28 -14.99 -1.47
N VAL A 104 -5.45 -14.92 -0.15
CA VAL A 104 -5.92 -13.69 0.46
C VAL A 104 -4.81 -12.66 0.25
N SER A 105 -4.83 -12.05 -0.93
CA SER A 105 -4.23 -10.74 -1.05
C SER A 105 -5.00 -9.88 -0.06
N PRO A 106 -4.36 -9.29 0.98
CA PRO A 106 -4.99 -8.17 1.62
C PRO A 106 -5.21 -7.20 0.46
N GLU A 107 -6.47 -7.07 0.02
CA GLU A 107 -6.79 -5.94 -0.84
C GLU A 107 -6.18 -4.76 -0.11
N PRO A 108 -5.27 -4.00 -0.71
CA PRO A 108 -4.83 -2.78 -0.08
C PRO A 108 -6.16 -2.10 0.25
N ARG A 109 -6.42 -1.88 1.54
CA ARG A 109 -7.54 -1.03 1.94
C ARG A 109 -7.38 0.15 1.05
N GLN A 110 -8.23 0.23 0.01
CA GLN A 110 -8.21 1.44 -0.81
C GLN A 110 -8.67 2.49 0.17
N PRO A 111 -7.81 3.37 0.62
CA PRO A 111 -8.14 4.34 1.65
C PRO A 111 -9.07 5.41 1.09
N PHE A 112 -9.68 5.14 -0.06
CA PHE A 112 -10.68 6.01 -0.65
C PHE A 112 -11.93 6.02 0.23
N PRO A 113 -12.49 7.20 0.50
CA PRO A 113 -13.76 7.34 1.18
C PRO A 113 -14.82 6.42 0.58
N GLU A 114 -15.75 5.98 1.42
CA GLU A 114 -16.87 5.16 0.95
C GLU A 114 -17.73 5.90 -0.07
N ASP A 115 -17.98 7.18 0.17
CA ASP A 115 -18.73 8.08 -0.72
C ASP A 115 -17.84 9.31 -1.03
N PRO A 116 -16.94 9.23 -2.01
CA PRO A 116 -16.02 10.31 -2.34
C PRO A 116 -16.82 11.42 -3.02
N ARG A 117 -17.01 12.53 -2.34
CA ARG A 117 -17.80 13.67 -2.82
C ARG A 117 -16.97 14.74 -3.51
N LEU A 118 -15.71 14.90 -3.13
CA LEU A 118 -14.84 15.95 -3.65
C LEU A 118 -13.39 15.45 -3.76
N VAL A 119 -12.75 15.77 -4.89
CA VAL A 119 -11.28 15.65 -5.03
C VAL A 119 -10.70 17.04 -5.22
N VAL A 120 -9.77 17.40 -4.35
CA VAL A 120 -9.03 18.67 -4.43
C VAL A 120 -7.60 18.37 -4.89
N PHE A 121 -7.16 19.08 -5.91
CA PHE A 121 -5.81 18.94 -6.48
C PHE A 121 -4.98 20.17 -6.19
N ASP A 122 -3.72 19.98 -5.82
CA ASP A 122 -2.70 21.00 -6.09
C ASP A 122 -2.44 21.11 -7.60
N PHE A 123 -1.78 22.15 -8.02
CA PHE A 123 -1.48 22.38 -9.43
C PHE A 123 -0.04 22.05 -9.79
N ASP A 124 0.92 22.76 -9.19
CA ASP A 124 2.33 22.59 -9.52
C ASP A 124 2.91 21.31 -8.87
N GLY A 125 3.54 20.47 -9.68
CA GLY A 125 4.02 19.17 -9.26
C GLY A 125 2.93 18.09 -9.12
N VAL A 126 1.64 18.42 -9.39
CA VAL A 126 0.54 17.45 -9.48
C VAL A 126 -0.02 17.40 -10.91
N MET A 127 -0.56 18.51 -11.39
CA MET A 127 -1.02 18.65 -12.79
C MET A 127 0.13 18.99 -13.74
N THR A 128 1.20 19.58 -13.23
CA THR A 128 2.44 19.88 -13.96
C THR A 128 3.58 18.99 -13.48
N ASP A 129 4.69 18.98 -14.20
CA ASP A 129 5.93 18.30 -13.84
C ASP A 129 6.84 19.15 -12.92
N ASN A 130 6.27 20.16 -12.29
CA ASN A 130 6.94 21.10 -11.38
C ASN A 130 8.05 21.93 -12.03
N ARG A 131 8.07 22.00 -13.38
CA ARG A 131 9.01 22.84 -14.13
C ARG A 131 8.29 24.03 -14.72
N VAL A 132 8.99 25.16 -14.73
CA VAL A 132 8.53 26.39 -15.37
C VAL A 132 9.56 26.85 -16.39
N TRP A 133 9.13 27.22 -17.58
CA TRP A 133 9.93 27.93 -18.57
C TRP A 133 9.61 29.40 -18.42
N ILE A 134 10.66 30.24 -18.33
CA ILE A 134 10.55 31.68 -18.17
C ILE A 134 11.04 32.37 -19.44
N GLY A 135 10.18 33.12 -20.07
CA GLY A 135 10.52 33.96 -21.20
C GLY A 135 11.24 35.25 -20.78
N GLU A 136 11.91 35.92 -21.71
CA GLU A 136 12.67 37.17 -21.46
C GLU A 136 11.81 38.33 -20.93
N HIS A 137 10.51 38.27 -21.14
CA HIS A 137 9.53 39.30 -20.66
C HIS A 137 8.83 38.84 -19.36
N GLY A 138 9.27 37.75 -18.74
CA GLY A 138 8.68 37.19 -17.51
C GLY A 138 7.43 36.33 -17.74
N ASP A 139 7.13 35.98 -18.98
CA ASP A 139 6.08 35.02 -19.29
C ASP A 139 6.48 33.62 -18.79
N GLU A 140 5.56 32.92 -18.20
CA GLU A 140 5.77 31.56 -17.70
C GLU A 140 4.95 30.54 -18.47
N TRP A 141 5.57 29.39 -18.77
CA TRP A 141 4.89 28.24 -19.36
C TRP A 141 5.16 26.98 -18.52
N VAL A 142 4.13 26.16 -18.40
CA VAL A 142 4.19 24.87 -17.70
C VAL A 142 3.67 23.75 -18.60
N ALA A 143 4.15 22.54 -18.36
CA ALA A 143 3.68 21.35 -19.07
C ALA A 143 2.64 20.60 -18.24
N CYS A 144 1.44 20.37 -18.84
CA CYS A 144 0.39 19.54 -18.27
C CYS A 144 0.12 18.30 -19.12
N ASN A 145 -0.33 17.24 -18.52
CA ASN A 145 -0.70 16.01 -19.24
C ASN A 145 -2.11 16.13 -19.86
N ARG A 146 -2.25 15.73 -21.13
CA ARG A 146 -3.54 15.75 -21.81
C ARG A 146 -4.50 14.68 -21.31
N SER A 147 -3.97 13.52 -20.89
CA SER A 147 -4.79 12.39 -20.45
C SER A 147 -5.56 12.65 -19.15
N ASP A 148 -5.10 13.63 -18.33
CA ASP A 148 -5.77 14.03 -17.08
C ASP A 148 -7.20 14.50 -17.36
N GLY A 149 -7.41 15.24 -18.47
CA GLY A 149 -8.74 15.73 -18.83
C GLY A 149 -9.78 14.63 -19.02
N LEU A 150 -9.39 13.49 -19.59
CA LEU A 150 -10.29 12.33 -19.75
C LEU A 150 -10.61 11.68 -18.40
N GLY A 151 -9.64 11.60 -17.50
CA GLY A 151 -9.85 11.06 -16.14
C GLY A 151 -10.79 11.94 -15.33
N LEU A 152 -10.55 13.25 -15.33
CA LEU A 152 -11.38 14.24 -14.63
C LEU A 152 -12.82 14.22 -15.12
N GLU A 153 -13.03 14.12 -16.43
CA GLU A 153 -14.37 14.03 -17.02
C GLU A 153 -15.11 12.76 -16.55
N ARG A 154 -14.41 11.64 -16.48
CA ARG A 154 -14.98 10.40 -15.98
C ARG A 154 -15.43 10.50 -14.52
N LEU A 155 -14.68 11.18 -13.65
CA LEU A 155 -15.09 11.40 -12.26
C LEU A 155 -16.32 12.29 -12.14
N ARG A 156 -16.42 13.35 -12.97
CA ARG A 156 -17.65 14.19 -13.00
C ARG A 156 -18.89 13.40 -13.39
N GLN A 157 -18.77 12.50 -14.37
CA GLN A 157 -19.87 11.63 -14.80
C GLN A 157 -20.34 10.70 -13.69
N LEU A 158 -19.45 10.39 -12.74
CA LEU A 158 -19.75 9.59 -11.54
C LEU A 158 -20.25 10.45 -10.36
N GLY A 159 -20.45 11.76 -10.55
CA GLY A 159 -20.97 12.67 -9.53
C GLY A 159 -19.94 13.14 -8.50
N VAL A 160 -18.65 12.96 -8.76
CA VAL A 160 -17.58 13.43 -7.88
C VAL A 160 -17.21 14.86 -8.25
N ASP A 161 -17.30 15.79 -7.30
CA ASP A 161 -16.86 17.17 -7.46
C ASP A 161 -15.33 17.25 -7.55
N LEU A 162 -14.86 18.23 -8.34
CA LEU A 162 -13.43 18.45 -8.56
C LEU A 162 -13.07 19.90 -8.28
N PHE A 163 -11.92 20.16 -7.69
CA PHE A 163 -11.45 21.49 -7.34
C PHE A 163 -9.93 21.59 -7.44
N VAL A 164 -9.39 22.75 -7.82
CA VAL A 164 -7.95 23.01 -7.79
C VAL A 164 -7.66 24.10 -6.76
N LEU A 165 -6.71 23.85 -5.88
CA LEU A 165 -6.28 24.75 -4.82
C LEU A 165 -4.76 24.96 -4.90
N SER A 166 -4.31 26.11 -5.40
CA SER A 166 -2.90 26.37 -5.64
C SER A 166 -2.39 27.60 -4.87
N THR A 167 -1.12 27.52 -4.45
CA THR A 167 -0.37 28.68 -3.92
C THR A 167 0.11 29.62 -5.04
N GLU A 168 0.21 29.10 -6.26
CA GLU A 168 0.69 29.86 -7.41
C GLU A 168 -0.28 30.99 -7.79
N ALA A 169 0.28 32.16 -8.06
CA ALA A 169 -0.49 33.35 -8.46
C ALA A 169 -0.53 33.56 -9.97
N ASN A 170 0.32 32.84 -10.73
CA ASN A 170 0.41 32.98 -12.16
C ASN A 170 -0.90 32.57 -12.86
N PRO A 171 -1.39 33.36 -13.83
CA PRO A 171 -2.65 33.12 -14.58
C PRO A 171 -2.69 31.75 -15.32
N VAL A 172 -1.57 31.06 -15.48
CA VAL A 172 -1.48 29.74 -16.15
C VAL A 172 -2.38 28.71 -15.45
N VAL A 173 -2.48 28.76 -14.12
CA VAL A 173 -3.38 27.90 -13.33
C VAL A 173 -4.81 28.08 -13.77
N ALA A 174 -5.32 29.31 -13.71
CA ALA A 174 -6.70 29.64 -14.13
C ALA A 174 -6.95 29.31 -15.60
N ALA A 175 -5.98 29.53 -16.48
CA ALA A 175 -6.09 29.21 -17.90
C ALA A 175 -6.29 27.72 -18.15
N ARG A 176 -5.49 26.87 -17.45
CA ARG A 176 -5.62 25.41 -17.53
C ARG A 176 -6.92 24.91 -16.92
N CYS A 177 -7.28 25.40 -15.74
CA CYS A 177 -8.52 25.04 -15.05
C CYS A 177 -9.75 25.39 -15.90
N ARG A 178 -9.79 26.57 -16.51
CA ARG A 178 -10.85 26.97 -17.43
C ARG A 178 -10.99 26.01 -18.61
N LYS A 179 -9.87 25.61 -19.23
CA LYS A 179 -9.89 24.64 -20.32
C LYS A 179 -10.45 23.30 -19.92
N LEU A 180 -10.22 22.88 -18.68
CA LEU A 180 -10.68 21.61 -18.11
C LEU A 180 -12.07 21.71 -17.47
N GLY A 181 -12.66 22.91 -17.40
CA GLY A 181 -13.92 23.15 -16.69
C GLY A 181 -13.81 22.91 -15.18
N LEU A 182 -12.63 23.13 -14.59
CA LEU A 182 -12.39 22.94 -13.16
C LEU A 182 -12.56 24.28 -12.43
N PRO A 183 -13.35 24.35 -11.35
CA PRO A 183 -13.25 25.45 -10.42
C PRO A 183 -11.89 25.44 -9.75
N CYS A 184 -11.30 26.63 -9.56
CA CYS A 184 -9.99 26.76 -8.94
C CYS A 184 -9.89 28.03 -8.09
N GLU A 185 -9.04 27.95 -7.08
CA GLU A 185 -8.53 29.10 -6.35
C GLU A 185 -6.99 29.06 -6.40
N GLN A 186 -6.41 30.18 -6.78
CA GLN A 186 -4.95 30.35 -6.89
C GLN A 186 -4.47 31.49 -5.99
N GLY A 187 -3.16 31.57 -5.71
CA GLY A 187 -2.58 32.56 -4.81
C GLY A 187 -2.93 32.34 -3.32
N VAL A 188 -3.30 31.12 -2.95
CA VAL A 188 -3.73 30.77 -1.60
C VAL A 188 -2.53 30.48 -0.71
N ARG A 189 -2.23 31.37 0.24
CA ARG A 189 -1.07 31.23 1.13
C ARG A 189 -1.21 30.08 2.13
N ASN A 190 -2.39 29.89 2.72
CA ASN A 190 -2.70 28.82 3.67
C ASN A 190 -3.76 27.90 3.08
N LYS A 191 -3.30 26.84 2.40
CA LYS A 191 -4.20 25.87 1.75
C LYS A 191 -5.10 25.13 2.75
N ALA A 192 -4.58 24.75 3.91
CA ALA A 192 -5.35 23.98 4.89
C ALA A 192 -6.52 24.78 5.47
N ASP A 193 -6.32 26.05 5.82
CA ASP A 193 -7.39 26.89 6.34
C ASP A 193 -8.43 27.19 5.24
N ARG A 194 -7.97 27.41 4.01
CA ARG A 194 -8.89 27.61 2.88
C ARG A 194 -9.69 26.34 2.56
N LEU A 195 -9.05 25.18 2.61
CA LEU A 195 -9.71 23.88 2.43
C LEU A 195 -10.79 23.68 3.50
N ARG A 196 -10.50 23.92 4.77
CA ARG A 196 -11.50 23.84 5.88
C ARG A 196 -12.69 24.75 5.62
N SER A 197 -12.46 25.96 5.12
CA SER A 197 -13.52 26.91 4.79
C SER A 197 -14.34 26.44 3.60
N LEU A 198 -13.71 25.99 2.54
CA LEU A 198 -14.34 25.43 1.35
C LEU A 198 -15.27 24.24 1.68
N LEU A 199 -14.80 23.34 2.53
CA LEU A 199 -15.56 22.16 2.95
C LEU A 199 -16.80 22.57 3.76
N ARG A 200 -16.67 23.54 4.66
CA ARG A 200 -17.80 24.10 5.42
C ARG A 200 -18.81 24.80 4.49
N GLU A 201 -18.34 25.63 3.55
CA GLU A 201 -19.17 26.34 2.58
C GLU A 201 -20.01 25.37 1.72
N ARG A 202 -19.44 24.19 1.40
CA ARG A 202 -20.08 23.15 0.59
C ARG A 202 -20.87 22.11 1.40
N GLY A 203 -20.79 22.13 2.71
CA GLY A 203 -21.40 21.11 3.56
C GLY A 203 -20.86 19.69 3.30
N ILE A 204 -19.56 19.57 3.03
CA ILE A 204 -18.89 18.30 2.76
C ILE A 204 -18.04 17.94 3.98
N ALA A 205 -18.21 16.72 4.50
CA ALA A 205 -17.39 16.23 5.58
C ALA A 205 -15.95 15.95 5.08
N PRO A 206 -14.90 16.27 5.84
CA PRO A 206 -13.53 15.95 5.45
C PRO A 206 -13.31 14.48 5.13
N SER A 207 -14.04 13.56 5.79
CA SER A 207 -14.01 12.11 5.53
C SER A 207 -14.35 11.72 4.10
N ASP A 208 -15.13 12.54 3.40
CA ASP A 208 -15.64 12.26 2.04
C ASP A 208 -14.80 12.95 0.95
N VAL A 209 -13.61 13.45 1.33
CA VAL A 209 -12.74 14.25 0.48
C VAL A 209 -11.42 13.56 0.23
N LEU A 210 -10.92 13.67 -1.00
CA LEU A 210 -9.53 13.38 -1.35
C LEU A 210 -8.76 14.68 -1.58
N TYR A 211 -7.52 14.75 -1.16
CA TYR A 211 -6.58 15.82 -1.49
C TYR A 211 -5.33 15.25 -2.14
N VAL A 212 -4.93 15.82 -3.27
CA VAL A 212 -3.75 15.40 -4.02
C VAL A 212 -2.69 16.49 -3.95
N GLY A 213 -1.54 16.17 -3.42
CA GLY A 213 -0.43 17.11 -3.26
C GLY A 213 0.93 16.50 -3.58
N ASN A 214 1.96 17.34 -3.55
CA ASN A 214 3.33 16.94 -3.85
C ASN A 214 4.38 17.52 -2.89
N ASP A 215 4.08 18.57 -2.13
CA ASP A 215 5.11 19.28 -1.38
C ASP A 215 4.67 19.59 0.06
N ILE A 216 5.56 20.23 0.83
CA ILE A 216 5.40 20.53 2.26
C ILE A 216 4.13 21.35 2.53
N ASN A 217 3.78 22.29 1.64
CA ASN A 217 2.59 23.13 1.75
C ASN A 217 1.27 22.36 1.59
N ASP A 218 1.31 21.09 1.17
CA ASP A 218 0.16 20.21 1.04
C ASP A 218 -0.05 19.29 2.25
N VAL A 219 0.98 19.11 3.09
CA VAL A 219 0.96 18.13 4.19
C VAL A 219 -0.25 18.29 5.10
N ASP A 220 -0.58 19.54 5.47
CA ASP A 220 -1.72 19.80 6.35
C ASP A 220 -3.06 19.56 5.65
N CYS A 221 -3.15 19.74 4.33
CA CYS A 221 -4.33 19.37 3.55
C CYS A 221 -4.47 17.86 3.42
N ILE A 222 -3.36 17.15 3.15
CA ILE A 222 -3.30 15.69 3.09
C ILE A 222 -3.81 15.06 4.38
N ARG A 223 -3.38 15.60 5.54
CA ARG A 223 -3.79 15.10 6.86
C ARG A 223 -5.21 15.47 7.26
N LEU A 224 -5.78 16.48 6.64
CA LEU A 224 -7.11 17.01 6.98
C LEU A 224 -8.25 16.15 6.43
N VAL A 225 -8.05 15.51 5.31
CA VAL A 225 -9.09 14.84 4.51
C VAL A 225 -9.18 13.34 4.81
N GLY A 226 -10.26 12.71 4.33
CA GLY A 226 -10.47 11.27 4.47
C GLY A 226 -9.49 10.40 3.69
N CYS A 227 -8.89 10.95 2.61
CA CYS A 227 -7.81 10.28 1.89
C CYS A 227 -6.83 11.30 1.33
N GLY A 228 -5.65 11.37 1.93
CA GLY A 228 -4.52 12.13 1.41
C GLY A 228 -3.76 11.35 0.34
N VAL A 229 -3.50 11.97 -0.79
CA VAL A 229 -2.82 11.35 -1.94
C VAL A 229 -1.56 12.12 -2.28
N ALA A 230 -0.45 11.43 -2.51
CA ALA A 230 0.78 12.01 -3.00
C ALA A 230 1.15 11.45 -4.38
N VAL A 231 1.73 12.27 -5.24
CA VAL A 231 2.34 11.81 -6.50
C VAL A 231 3.64 11.07 -6.24
N ALA A 232 4.13 10.25 -7.20
CA ALA A 232 5.30 9.39 -7.01
C ALA A 232 6.60 10.16 -6.68
N ASP A 233 6.75 11.36 -7.20
CA ASP A 233 7.93 12.24 -7.04
C ASP A 233 7.70 13.36 -6.01
N ALA A 234 6.71 13.21 -5.14
CA ALA A 234 6.42 14.18 -4.09
C ALA A 234 7.56 14.29 -3.06
N HIS A 235 7.61 15.41 -2.36
CA HIS A 235 8.51 15.60 -1.25
C HIS A 235 8.29 14.54 -0.15
N ARG A 236 9.37 14.11 0.51
CA ARG A 236 9.34 13.05 1.54
C ARG A 236 8.28 13.26 2.64
N ASP A 237 8.02 14.52 3.01
CA ASP A 237 7.07 14.84 4.08
C ASP A 237 5.62 14.69 3.58
N ALA A 238 5.35 14.97 2.30
CA ALA A 238 4.07 14.69 1.65
C ALA A 238 3.86 13.18 1.46
N LEU A 239 4.90 12.44 1.02
CA LEU A 239 4.88 10.98 0.93
C LEU A 239 4.59 10.32 2.28
N GLY A 240 5.23 10.82 3.35
CA GLY A 240 5.04 10.30 4.72
C GLY A 240 3.68 10.64 5.36
N ALA A 241 2.98 11.64 4.83
CA ALA A 241 1.65 12.05 5.31
C ALA A 241 0.50 11.40 4.53
N ALA A 242 0.76 10.89 3.32
CA ALA A 242 -0.26 10.40 2.42
C ALA A 242 -0.74 8.98 2.78
N ASP A 243 -2.05 8.75 2.60
CA ASP A 243 -2.67 7.42 2.69
C ASP A 243 -2.44 6.61 1.42
N VAL A 244 -2.31 7.31 0.28
CA VAL A 244 -2.03 6.72 -1.04
C VAL A 244 -0.87 7.44 -1.70
N VAL A 245 0.11 6.68 -2.17
CA VAL A 245 1.13 7.19 -3.08
C VAL A 245 0.83 6.64 -4.48
N LEU A 246 0.77 7.55 -5.46
CA LEU A 246 0.56 7.17 -6.86
C LEU A 246 1.85 6.59 -7.45
N THR A 247 1.72 5.82 -8.53
CA THR A 247 2.89 5.24 -9.22
C THR A 247 3.48 6.20 -10.25
N ARG A 248 2.70 7.20 -10.69
CA ARG A 248 3.11 8.20 -11.66
C ARG A 248 3.51 9.51 -11.00
N ALA A 249 4.52 10.15 -11.56
CA ALA A 249 4.97 11.48 -11.18
C ALA A 249 3.98 12.57 -11.62
N GLY A 250 4.05 13.72 -10.96
CA GLY A 250 3.29 14.91 -11.32
C GLY A 250 3.49 15.31 -12.78
N GLY A 251 2.45 15.77 -13.46
CA GLY A 251 2.47 16.10 -14.89
C GLY A 251 2.65 14.90 -15.84
N HIS A 252 2.94 13.72 -15.33
CA HIS A 252 3.16 12.50 -16.13
C HIS A 252 1.98 11.52 -16.06
N GLY A 253 0.79 12.04 -15.78
CA GLY A 253 -0.45 11.26 -15.72
C GLY A 253 -0.81 10.75 -14.32
N ALA A 254 -0.26 11.33 -13.26
CA ALA A 254 -0.65 11.04 -11.88
C ALA A 254 -2.13 11.32 -11.63
N VAL A 255 -2.63 12.48 -12.08
CA VAL A 255 -4.06 12.82 -12.00
C VAL A 255 -4.91 11.78 -12.71
N ARG A 256 -4.49 11.36 -13.91
CA ARG A 256 -5.20 10.31 -14.66
C ARG A 256 -5.22 8.98 -13.91
N GLU A 257 -4.11 8.56 -13.31
CA GLU A 257 -4.02 7.34 -12.50
C GLU A 257 -5.03 7.38 -11.35
N LEU A 258 -5.04 8.47 -10.59
CA LEU A 258 -5.99 8.61 -9.48
C LEU A 258 -7.43 8.52 -9.97
N CYS A 259 -7.76 9.24 -11.04
CA CYS A 259 -9.13 9.25 -11.60
C CYS A 259 -9.57 7.84 -12.01
N ASP A 260 -8.70 7.05 -12.65
CA ASP A 260 -9.02 5.69 -13.05
C ASP A 260 -9.20 4.76 -11.84
N ARG A 261 -8.35 4.89 -10.81
CA ARG A 261 -8.46 4.12 -9.56
C ARG A 261 -9.74 4.46 -8.79
N LEU A 262 -10.04 5.75 -8.65
CA LEU A 262 -11.23 6.22 -7.95
C LEU A 262 -12.52 5.86 -8.70
N ALA A 263 -12.53 5.99 -10.03
CA ALA A 263 -13.67 5.57 -10.84
C ALA A 263 -13.95 4.07 -10.73
N ALA A 264 -12.91 3.24 -10.68
CA ALA A 264 -13.06 1.82 -10.45
C ALA A 264 -13.61 1.50 -9.03
N HIS A 265 -13.22 2.30 -8.03
CA HIS A 265 -13.75 2.18 -6.66
C HIS A 265 -15.24 2.52 -6.59
N VAL A 266 -15.64 3.64 -7.16
CA VAL A 266 -17.06 4.08 -7.16
C VAL A 266 -17.94 3.12 -7.97
N SER A 267 -17.49 2.67 -9.16
CA SER A 267 -18.28 1.78 -10.03
C SER A 267 -18.49 0.37 -9.47
N ARG A 268 -17.69 -0.10 -8.52
CA ARG A 268 -17.90 -1.40 -7.87
C ARG A 268 -19.05 -1.40 -6.86
N ARG A 269 -19.59 -0.23 -6.52
CA ARG A 269 -20.63 -0.04 -5.50
C ARG A 269 -21.99 0.31 -6.08
N SER A 270 -22.02 0.71 -7.34
CA SER A 270 -23.23 0.95 -8.13
C SER A 270 -23.71 -0.35 -8.76
#